data_b69e4eccbc7efe9fd2d766d73c77bb48
#
_entry.id   b69e4eccbc7efe9fd2d766d73c77bb48
#
_cell.length_a   1.000
_cell.length_b   1.000
_cell.length_c   1.000
_cell.angle_alpha   90.00
_cell.angle_beta   90.00
_cell.angle_gamma   90.00
#
_symmetry.space_group_name_H-M   'P 1'
#
loop_
_entity.id
_entity.type
_entity.pdbx_description
1 polymer ?
#
loop_
_entity_poly.entity_id
_entity_poly.type
_entity_poly.pdbx_seq_one_letter_code
_entity_poly.pdbx_strand_id
1 'polypeptide(L)'
;MELKTFRKGDVIIEEGSYGTTAYVIKSGKVEVSELVKNKKIVLAILEEGQIFGEMGLVEDQPRSATVAAFEDVQLAVLSRDSFNDLFEKNPKLLLPIIKALFERLRTVNRMLMSREVPDIVETDECEYSHDAECIILSGLNESSSEALGGGEKNISKFPFKVGRKHELEEVDVLSDNDLYLQDFPPFNVSRNHFQIDKVGSRYVVIDRGSRLGTIVNGGRINVQSVLNRKENEIIAGANHSPFAFKLEIR
;
A
#
# COMPACT_ATOMS: atom_id res chain seq x y z
N MET A 1 -4.24 10.77 -27.09
CA MET A 1 -2.93 10.47 -26.45
C MET A 1 -2.02 9.86 -27.50
N GLU A 2 -0.81 10.39 -27.65
CA GLU A 2 0.24 9.85 -28.52
C GLU A 2 0.79 8.57 -27.90
N LEU A 3 1.01 7.53 -28.73
CA LEU A 3 1.64 6.28 -28.30
C LEU A 3 3.10 6.26 -28.78
N LYS A 4 4.01 5.88 -27.89
CA LYS A 4 5.44 5.68 -28.21
C LYS A 4 5.86 4.27 -27.80
N THR A 5 6.71 3.66 -28.61
CA THR A 5 7.27 2.34 -28.33
C THR A 5 8.76 2.47 -28.13
N PHE A 6 9.28 1.78 -27.11
CA PHE A 6 10.70 1.73 -26.78
C PHE A 6 11.13 0.25 -26.70
N ARG A 7 12.36 -0.02 -27.11
CA ARG A 7 12.94 -1.35 -27.02
C ARG A 7 13.60 -1.54 -25.67
N LYS A 8 13.73 -2.77 -25.24
CA LYS A 8 14.50 -3.12 -24.05
C LYS A 8 15.85 -2.41 -24.00
N GLY A 9 16.11 -1.71 -22.90
CA GLY A 9 17.33 -0.96 -22.63
C GLY A 9 17.29 0.52 -23.06
N ASP A 10 16.28 0.95 -23.83
CA ASP A 10 16.14 2.36 -24.21
C ASP A 10 15.89 3.23 -22.96
N VAL A 11 16.60 4.34 -22.84
CA VAL A 11 16.36 5.35 -21.81
C VAL A 11 15.21 6.24 -22.25
N ILE A 12 14.15 6.30 -21.44
CA ILE A 12 12.93 7.07 -21.70
C ILE A 12 13.00 8.42 -21.01
N ILE A 13 13.50 8.42 -19.76
CA ILE A 13 13.77 9.62 -18.94
C ILE A 13 15.17 9.48 -18.38
N GLU A 14 15.96 10.55 -18.44
CA GLU A 14 17.29 10.64 -17.83
C GLU A 14 17.24 11.51 -16.57
N GLU A 15 17.82 11.01 -15.46
CA GLU A 15 17.95 11.74 -14.20
C GLU A 15 18.62 13.10 -14.41
N GLY A 16 18.13 14.14 -13.74
CA GLY A 16 18.63 15.51 -13.87
C GLY A 16 18.21 16.26 -15.13
N SER A 17 17.64 15.59 -16.12
CA SER A 17 17.07 16.24 -17.30
C SER A 17 15.80 17.03 -16.97
N TYR A 18 15.41 17.97 -17.85
CA TYR A 18 14.15 18.70 -17.73
C TYR A 18 13.13 18.16 -18.73
N GLY A 19 11.87 18.10 -18.33
CA GLY A 19 10.79 17.69 -19.21
C GLY A 19 9.42 17.77 -18.56
N THR A 20 8.42 18.10 -19.37
CA THR A 20 7.03 18.36 -18.96
C THR A 20 6.07 17.27 -19.44
N THR A 21 6.59 16.04 -19.61
CA THR A 21 5.78 14.89 -20.05
C THR A 21 5.80 13.79 -19.00
N ALA A 22 4.66 13.13 -18.82
CA ALA A 22 4.55 11.86 -18.12
C ALA A 22 4.17 10.75 -19.11
N TYR A 23 4.25 9.52 -18.64
CA TYR A 23 4.00 8.34 -19.45
C TYR A 23 3.14 7.35 -18.67
N VAL A 24 2.13 6.79 -19.33
CA VAL A 24 1.31 5.68 -18.82
C VAL A 24 1.71 4.41 -19.57
N ILE A 25 2.08 3.37 -18.84
CA ILE A 25 2.47 2.09 -19.43
C ILE A 25 1.23 1.40 -19.98
N LYS A 26 1.24 1.09 -21.27
CA LYS A 26 0.16 0.36 -21.96
C LYS A 26 0.47 -1.12 -22.13
N SER A 27 1.75 -1.46 -22.23
CA SER A 27 2.25 -2.83 -22.20
C SER A 27 3.74 -2.83 -21.89
N GLY A 28 4.25 -3.93 -21.33
CA GLY A 28 5.64 -4.08 -20.94
C GLY A 28 5.96 -3.46 -19.58
N LYS A 29 7.28 -3.38 -19.27
CA LYS A 29 7.79 -2.91 -17.97
C LYS A 29 8.91 -1.91 -18.15
N VAL A 30 9.02 -0.96 -17.21
CA VAL A 30 10.13 -0.03 -17.13
C VAL A 30 10.82 -0.14 -15.78
N GLU A 31 12.12 0.10 -15.76
CA GLU A 31 12.94 0.16 -14.56
C GLU A 31 13.19 1.63 -14.20
N VAL A 32 12.93 1.99 -12.95
CA VAL A 32 13.26 3.29 -12.37
C VAL A 32 14.51 3.15 -11.52
N SER A 33 15.52 3.96 -11.79
CA SER A 33 16.81 3.90 -11.09
C SER A 33 17.40 5.29 -10.84
N GLU A 34 18.23 5.39 -9.82
CA GLU A 34 18.98 6.60 -9.43
C GLU A 34 20.46 6.30 -9.32
N LEU A 35 21.31 7.27 -9.65
CA LEU A 35 22.76 7.13 -9.58
C LEU A 35 23.29 7.73 -8.26
N VAL A 36 23.53 6.88 -7.25
CA VAL A 36 24.07 7.31 -5.96
C VAL A 36 25.54 6.93 -5.84
N LYS A 37 26.41 7.91 -5.69
CA LYS A 37 27.89 7.70 -5.59
C LYS A 37 28.43 6.78 -6.71
N ASN A 38 28.03 7.03 -7.96
CA ASN A 38 28.40 6.24 -9.16
C ASN A 38 27.90 4.77 -9.13
N LYS A 39 26.96 4.45 -8.26
CA LYS A 39 26.33 3.13 -8.22
C LYS A 39 24.86 3.25 -8.59
N LYS A 40 24.43 2.50 -9.59
CA LYS A 40 23.03 2.44 -10.00
C LYS A 40 22.21 1.70 -8.90
N ILE A 41 21.21 2.38 -8.38
CA ILE A 41 20.24 1.81 -7.42
C ILE A 41 18.90 1.73 -8.14
N VAL A 42 18.36 0.51 -8.25
CA VAL A 42 17.02 0.29 -8.77
C VAL A 42 16.01 0.61 -7.68
N LEU A 43 15.13 1.57 -7.96
CA LEU A 43 14.09 2.03 -7.03
C LEU A 43 12.79 1.24 -7.21
N ALA A 44 12.43 0.93 -8.46
CA ALA A 44 11.21 0.21 -8.79
C ALA A 44 11.24 -0.38 -10.19
N ILE A 45 10.44 -1.44 -10.40
CA ILE A 45 9.98 -1.88 -11.72
C ILE A 45 8.50 -1.52 -11.81
N LEU A 46 8.14 -0.79 -12.87
CA LEU A 46 6.76 -0.37 -13.11
C LEU A 46 6.17 -1.18 -14.26
N GLU A 47 4.87 -1.49 -14.14
CA GLU A 47 4.14 -2.38 -15.04
C GLU A 47 2.95 -1.68 -15.70
N GLU A 48 2.24 -2.39 -16.54
CA GLU A 48 1.05 -1.91 -17.24
C GLU A 48 0.04 -1.21 -16.30
N GLY A 49 -0.51 -0.08 -16.77
CA GLY A 49 -1.44 0.77 -16.03
C GLY A 49 -0.76 1.77 -15.08
N GLN A 50 0.52 1.61 -14.79
CA GLN A 50 1.25 2.55 -13.93
C GLN A 50 1.75 3.76 -14.71
N ILE A 51 2.00 4.86 -13.98
CA ILE A 51 2.47 6.15 -14.51
C ILE A 51 3.85 6.48 -13.97
N PHE A 52 4.65 7.19 -14.77
CA PHE A 52 5.94 7.74 -14.36
C PHE A 52 6.22 9.07 -15.06
N GLY A 53 7.16 9.86 -14.50
CA GLY A 53 7.51 11.19 -14.98
C GLY A 53 6.44 12.25 -14.65
N GLU A 54 5.45 11.92 -13.83
CA GLU A 54 4.33 12.77 -13.41
C GLU A 54 4.80 13.97 -12.58
N MET A 55 5.90 13.85 -11.83
CA MET A 55 6.43 14.96 -11.05
C MET A 55 6.82 16.16 -11.94
N GLY A 56 7.37 15.89 -13.12
CA GLY A 56 7.68 16.95 -14.09
C GLY A 56 6.46 17.61 -14.74
N LEU A 57 5.24 17.11 -14.54
CA LEU A 57 4.01 17.81 -14.94
C LEU A 57 3.57 18.85 -13.91
N VAL A 58 3.83 18.58 -12.63
CA VAL A 58 3.37 19.39 -11.50
C VAL A 58 4.41 20.41 -11.09
N GLU A 59 5.68 20.01 -11.08
CA GLU A 59 6.80 20.82 -10.61
C GLU A 59 7.80 21.04 -11.74
N ASP A 60 8.34 22.28 -11.85
CA ASP A 60 9.43 22.61 -12.78
C ASP A 60 10.80 22.24 -12.18
N GLN A 61 10.92 20.98 -11.74
CA GLN A 61 12.14 20.41 -11.17
C GLN A 61 12.81 19.44 -12.14
N PRO A 62 14.14 19.25 -12.06
CA PRO A 62 14.82 18.19 -12.80
C PRO A 62 14.23 16.81 -12.49
N ARG A 63 14.32 15.91 -13.46
CA ARG A 63 13.90 14.51 -13.28
C ARG A 63 14.67 13.86 -12.13
N SER A 64 13.95 13.31 -11.18
CA SER A 64 14.49 12.71 -9.95
C SER A 64 15.13 11.34 -10.15
N ALA A 65 14.87 10.68 -11.28
CA ALA A 65 15.37 9.34 -11.56
C ALA A 65 15.46 9.08 -13.06
N THR A 66 16.31 8.13 -13.42
CA THR A 66 16.37 7.56 -14.78
C THR A 66 15.33 6.47 -14.93
N VAL A 67 14.57 6.50 -16.03
CA VAL A 67 13.62 5.44 -16.40
C VAL A 67 14.03 4.84 -17.72
N ALA A 68 14.24 3.51 -17.73
CA ALA A 68 14.62 2.75 -18.91
C ALA A 68 13.65 1.59 -19.14
N ALA A 69 13.50 1.19 -20.39
CA ALA A 69 12.68 0.05 -20.77
C ALA A 69 13.31 -1.25 -20.25
N PHE A 70 12.65 -1.96 -19.34
CA PHE A 70 13.09 -3.25 -18.81
C PHE A 70 12.88 -4.39 -19.83
N GLU A 71 11.84 -4.24 -20.63
CA GLU A 71 11.50 -5.06 -21.81
C GLU A 71 10.91 -4.14 -22.87
N ASP A 72 10.54 -4.62 -24.04
CA ASP A 72 9.87 -3.80 -25.05
C ASP A 72 8.57 -3.23 -24.46
N VAL A 73 8.39 -1.91 -24.54
CA VAL A 73 7.31 -1.22 -23.84
C VAL A 73 6.57 -0.26 -24.77
N GLN A 74 5.25 -0.21 -24.62
CA GLN A 74 4.40 0.79 -25.25
C GLN A 74 3.88 1.77 -24.20
N LEU A 75 4.07 3.06 -24.46
CA LEU A 75 3.75 4.16 -23.55
C LEU A 75 2.75 5.13 -24.19
N ALA A 76 1.75 5.54 -23.42
CA ALA A 76 0.93 6.70 -23.78
C ALA A 76 1.56 7.96 -23.17
N VAL A 77 1.79 8.96 -24.02
CA VAL A 77 2.38 10.24 -23.61
C VAL A 77 1.31 11.16 -23.06
N LEU A 78 1.54 11.72 -21.88
CA LEU A 78 0.70 12.71 -21.23
C LEU A 78 1.48 14.03 -21.13
N SER A 79 1.08 15.02 -21.92
CA SER A 79 1.63 16.38 -21.85
C SER A 79 1.00 17.17 -20.69
N ARG A 80 1.62 18.28 -20.28
CA ARG A 80 1.07 19.18 -19.26
C ARG A 80 -0.32 19.69 -19.63
N ASP A 81 -0.55 20.05 -20.90
CA ASP A 81 -1.85 20.52 -21.36
C ASP A 81 -2.93 19.42 -21.26
N SER A 82 -2.59 18.20 -21.69
CA SER A 82 -3.49 17.06 -21.55
C SER A 82 -3.78 16.72 -20.08
N PHE A 83 -2.81 16.90 -19.19
CA PHE A 83 -2.99 16.72 -17.74
C PHE A 83 -3.92 17.79 -17.16
N ASN A 84 -3.72 19.07 -17.52
CA ASN A 84 -4.58 20.16 -17.09
C ASN A 84 -6.02 19.98 -17.59
N ASP A 85 -6.19 19.60 -18.86
CA ASP A 85 -7.49 19.27 -19.43
C ASP A 85 -8.22 18.14 -18.68
N LEU A 86 -7.47 17.09 -18.29
CA LEU A 86 -8.03 16.00 -17.49
C LEU A 86 -8.42 16.46 -16.09
N PHE A 87 -7.59 17.32 -15.48
CA PHE A 87 -7.85 17.87 -14.15
C PHE A 87 -9.13 18.70 -14.14
N GLU A 88 -9.34 19.55 -15.16
CA GLU A 88 -10.49 20.43 -15.24
C GLU A 88 -11.80 19.71 -15.65
N LYS A 89 -11.70 18.83 -16.67
CA LYS A 89 -12.87 18.22 -17.31
C LYS A 89 -13.32 16.93 -16.65
N ASN A 90 -12.39 16.15 -16.12
CA ASN A 90 -12.72 14.86 -15.51
C ASN A 90 -11.70 14.45 -14.41
N PRO A 91 -11.75 15.08 -13.23
CA PRO A 91 -10.82 14.82 -12.13
C PRO A 91 -10.81 13.35 -11.66
N LYS A 92 -11.89 12.59 -11.90
CA LYS A 92 -11.93 11.15 -11.55
C LYS A 92 -10.88 10.32 -12.30
N LEU A 93 -10.44 10.75 -13.48
CA LEU A 93 -9.37 10.09 -14.24
C LEU A 93 -7.97 10.27 -13.62
N LEU A 94 -7.81 11.18 -12.66
CA LEU A 94 -6.57 11.34 -11.91
C LEU A 94 -6.46 10.39 -10.70
N LEU A 95 -7.54 9.76 -10.30
CA LEU A 95 -7.54 8.83 -9.16
C LEU A 95 -6.52 7.68 -9.28
N PRO A 96 -6.33 7.05 -10.45
CA PRO A 96 -5.27 6.05 -10.61
C PRO A 96 -3.87 6.61 -10.36
N ILE A 97 -3.62 7.86 -10.78
CA ILE A 97 -2.34 8.56 -10.57
C ILE A 97 -2.11 8.80 -9.09
N ILE A 98 -3.11 9.35 -8.40
CA ILE A 98 -3.07 9.61 -6.96
C ILE A 98 -2.86 8.31 -6.18
N LYS A 99 -3.55 7.23 -6.56
CA LYS A 99 -3.36 5.91 -5.95
C LYS A 99 -1.92 5.42 -6.11
N ALA A 100 -1.37 5.50 -7.31
CA ALA A 100 0.01 5.09 -7.59
C ALA A 100 1.02 5.88 -6.74
N LEU A 101 0.81 7.19 -6.57
CA LEU A 101 1.66 8.04 -5.72
C LEU A 101 1.57 7.63 -4.24
N PHE A 102 0.38 7.36 -3.73
CA PHE A 102 0.23 6.88 -2.35
C PHE A 102 0.85 5.51 -2.13
N GLU A 103 0.75 4.59 -3.08
CA GLU A 103 1.41 3.28 -2.97
C GLU A 103 2.95 3.41 -2.99
N ARG A 104 3.50 4.30 -3.82
CA ARG A 104 4.93 4.61 -3.80
C ARG A 104 5.37 5.19 -2.46
N LEU A 105 4.63 6.18 -1.93
CA LEU A 105 4.91 6.78 -0.64
C LEU A 105 4.88 5.74 0.49
N ARG A 106 3.89 4.85 0.50
CA ARG A 106 3.81 3.75 1.46
C ARG A 106 5.00 2.80 1.35
N THR A 107 5.43 2.51 0.12
CA THR A 107 6.59 1.63 -0.13
C THR A 107 7.88 2.26 0.38
N VAL A 108 8.10 3.55 0.10
CA VAL A 108 9.27 4.29 0.61
C VAL A 108 9.25 4.36 2.13
N ASN A 109 8.11 4.70 2.74
CA ASN A 109 7.97 4.72 4.19
C ASN A 109 8.27 3.33 4.80
N ARG A 110 7.82 2.26 4.17
CA ARG A 110 8.10 0.89 4.61
C ARG A 110 9.59 0.55 4.53
N MET A 111 10.26 0.97 3.45
CA MET A 111 11.71 0.79 3.29
C MET A 111 12.53 1.61 4.29
N LEU A 112 12.11 2.82 4.63
CA LEU A 112 12.74 3.64 5.67
C LEU A 112 12.60 2.99 7.04
N MET A 113 11.40 2.51 7.37
CA MET A 113 11.12 1.86 8.64
C MET A 113 11.82 0.51 8.77
N SER A 114 11.99 -0.26 7.70
CA SER A 114 12.74 -1.52 7.73
C SER A 114 14.25 -1.33 8.00
N ARG A 115 14.79 -0.12 7.81
CA ARG A 115 16.18 0.21 8.16
C ARG A 115 16.35 0.58 9.63
N GLU A 116 15.29 1.00 10.30
CA GLU A 116 15.29 1.38 11.72
C GLU A 116 14.80 0.26 12.65
N VAL A 117 14.10 -0.72 12.10
CA VAL A 117 13.75 -1.95 12.84
C VAL A 117 14.89 -2.94 12.59
N PRO A 118 15.64 -3.36 13.63
CA PRO A 118 16.60 -4.47 13.50
C PRO A 118 15.88 -5.63 12.81
N ASP A 119 16.60 -6.34 11.94
CA ASP A 119 16.12 -7.60 11.37
C ASP A 119 15.32 -8.32 12.46
N ILE A 120 14.10 -8.79 12.09
CA ILE A 120 13.29 -9.58 13.03
C ILE A 120 14.24 -10.68 13.51
N VAL A 121 14.87 -10.42 14.64
CA VAL A 121 15.74 -11.42 15.28
C VAL A 121 14.82 -12.61 15.42
N GLU A 122 15.18 -13.70 14.78
CA GLU A 122 14.54 -15.00 14.98
C GLU A 122 14.76 -15.40 16.44
N THR A 123 14.00 -14.74 17.31
CA THR A 123 13.84 -15.25 18.67
C THR A 123 12.89 -16.42 18.55
N ASP A 124 13.40 -17.59 18.86
CA ASP A 124 12.81 -18.91 18.63
C ASP A 124 11.50 -19.22 19.36
N GLU A 125 10.79 -18.26 19.90
CA GLU A 125 9.60 -18.49 20.72
C GLU A 125 8.34 -17.98 20.04
N CYS A 126 7.89 -18.71 19.00
CA CYS A 126 6.51 -18.64 18.54
C CYS A 126 5.68 -19.76 19.22
N GLU A 127 4.53 -19.39 19.78
CA GLU A 127 3.59 -20.32 20.40
C GLU A 127 2.82 -21.19 19.39
N TYR A 128 3.03 -20.97 18.08
CA TYR A 128 2.35 -21.70 17.00
C TYR A 128 3.34 -22.33 16.02
N SER A 129 2.86 -23.36 15.30
CA SER A 129 3.66 -24.05 14.28
C SER A 129 3.98 -23.13 13.10
N HIS A 130 5.20 -23.22 12.57
CA HIS A 130 5.59 -22.56 11.31
C HIS A 130 4.78 -23.05 10.10
N ASP A 131 4.09 -24.18 10.20
CA ASP A 131 3.20 -24.75 9.18
C ASP A 131 1.78 -24.22 9.26
N ALA A 132 1.48 -23.26 10.18
CA ALA A 132 0.18 -22.65 10.27
C ALA A 132 -0.21 -21.98 8.92
N GLU A 133 -1.35 -22.40 8.36
CA GLU A 133 -1.76 -21.99 7.01
C GLU A 133 -2.88 -20.93 7.03
N CYS A 134 -3.56 -20.78 8.14
CA CYS A 134 -4.69 -19.84 8.22
C CYS A 134 -4.80 -19.16 9.59
N ILE A 135 -5.54 -18.06 9.57
CA ILE A 135 -5.89 -17.28 10.74
C ILE A 135 -7.40 -17.27 10.88
N ILE A 136 -7.88 -17.44 12.11
CA ILE A 136 -9.29 -17.21 12.47
C ILE A 136 -9.40 -15.85 13.13
N LEU A 137 -10.19 -14.95 12.55
CA LEU A 137 -10.53 -13.65 13.12
C LEU A 137 -11.94 -13.69 13.70
N SER A 138 -12.09 -13.34 14.98
CA SER A 138 -13.37 -13.24 15.68
C SER A 138 -13.53 -11.89 16.38
N GLY A 139 -14.75 -11.42 16.54
CA GLY A 139 -15.05 -10.17 17.25
C GLY A 139 -14.99 -10.35 18.77
N LEU A 140 -14.35 -9.42 19.49
CA LEU A 140 -14.32 -9.40 20.94
C LEU A 140 -15.49 -8.60 21.56
N ASN A 141 -16.22 -7.85 20.72
CA ASN A 141 -17.39 -7.08 21.13
C ASN A 141 -18.44 -7.07 20.02
N GLU A 142 -19.59 -6.47 20.28
CA GLU A 142 -20.74 -6.46 19.37
C GLU A 142 -20.40 -5.86 17.99
N SER A 143 -19.79 -4.66 17.96
CA SER A 143 -19.46 -3.98 16.70
C SER A 143 -18.48 -4.76 15.83
N SER A 144 -17.48 -5.40 16.45
CA SER A 144 -16.52 -6.23 15.69
C SER A 144 -17.13 -7.56 15.25
N SER A 145 -18.05 -8.13 16.04
CA SER A 145 -18.79 -9.35 15.67
C SER A 145 -19.77 -9.08 14.54
N GLU A 146 -20.51 -7.97 14.57
CA GLU A 146 -21.38 -7.53 13.48
C GLU A 146 -20.60 -7.30 12.17
N ALA A 147 -19.42 -6.68 12.25
CA ALA A 147 -18.55 -6.47 11.09
C ALA A 147 -18.11 -7.78 10.42
N LEU A 148 -18.05 -8.87 11.19
CA LEU A 148 -17.75 -10.23 10.71
C LEU A 148 -19.01 -11.03 10.32
N GLY A 149 -20.19 -10.41 10.38
CA GLY A 149 -21.47 -11.08 10.09
C GLY A 149 -21.94 -12.00 11.22
N GLY A 150 -21.53 -11.73 12.46
CA GLY A 150 -21.92 -12.49 13.67
C GLY A 150 -21.16 -13.80 13.87
N GLY A 151 -20.08 -14.04 13.12
CA GLY A 151 -19.30 -15.27 13.16
C GLY A 151 -17.80 -15.08 13.20
N GLU A 152 -17.09 -16.14 12.90
CA GLU A 152 -15.63 -16.13 12.70
C GLU A 152 -15.30 -16.02 11.22
N LYS A 153 -14.18 -15.35 10.88
CA LYS A 153 -13.68 -15.25 9.52
C LYS A 153 -12.35 -15.98 9.38
N ASN A 154 -12.33 -17.00 8.54
CA ASN A 154 -11.08 -17.66 8.17
C ASN A 154 -10.32 -16.80 7.14
N ILE A 155 -9.06 -16.50 7.42
CA ILE A 155 -8.15 -15.73 6.58
C ILE A 155 -7.06 -16.67 6.09
N SER A 156 -7.10 -17.00 4.80
CA SER A 156 -6.11 -17.84 4.12
C SER A 156 -5.41 -17.09 2.99
N LYS A 157 -5.86 -15.87 2.67
CA LYS A 157 -5.28 -15.01 1.63
C LYS A 157 -4.68 -13.76 2.24
N PHE A 158 -3.43 -13.48 1.92
CA PHE A 158 -2.67 -12.34 2.45
C PHE A 158 -2.15 -11.44 1.31
N PRO A 159 -1.97 -10.11 1.57
CA PRO A 159 -2.39 -9.42 2.80
C PRO A 159 -3.92 -9.37 2.95
N PHE A 160 -4.41 -9.46 4.18
CA PHE A 160 -5.81 -9.24 4.52
C PHE A 160 -5.98 -7.83 5.12
N LYS A 161 -6.73 -6.99 4.45
CA LYS A 161 -6.82 -5.55 4.71
C LYS A 161 -8.11 -5.18 5.42
N VAL A 162 -8.00 -4.33 6.43
CA VAL A 162 -9.13 -3.88 7.26
C VAL A 162 -9.18 -2.34 7.28
N GLY A 163 -10.38 -1.79 7.16
CA GLY A 163 -10.59 -0.37 7.25
C GLY A 163 -12.06 0.03 7.34
N ARG A 164 -12.33 1.32 7.46
CA ARG A 164 -13.67 1.86 7.64
C ARG A 164 -14.45 1.86 6.32
N LYS A 165 -15.73 1.48 6.41
CA LYS A 165 -16.69 1.64 5.32
C LYS A 165 -16.93 3.13 5.02
N HIS A 166 -17.02 3.50 3.75
CA HIS A 166 -17.41 4.85 3.35
C HIS A 166 -18.91 5.08 3.59
N GLU A 167 -19.28 6.30 3.99
CA GLU A 167 -20.68 6.64 4.31
C GLU A 167 -21.57 6.78 3.08
N LEU A 168 -21.00 7.09 1.93
CA LEU A 168 -21.73 7.22 0.67
C LEU A 168 -21.79 5.87 -0.03
N GLU A 169 -22.93 5.54 -0.65
CA GLU A 169 -23.12 4.34 -1.48
C GLU A 169 -22.22 4.31 -2.73
N GLU A 170 -21.48 5.39 -3.00
CA GLU A 170 -20.50 5.46 -4.08
C GLU A 170 -19.29 4.56 -3.78
N VAL A 171 -18.83 3.88 -4.83
CA VAL A 171 -17.62 3.04 -4.77
C VAL A 171 -16.45 3.87 -4.23
N ASP A 172 -15.96 3.55 -3.03
CA ASP A 172 -14.77 4.19 -2.48
C ASP A 172 -13.54 3.74 -3.26
N VAL A 173 -13.21 4.51 -4.29
CA VAL A 173 -12.11 4.22 -5.21
C VAL A 173 -10.75 4.29 -4.51
N LEU A 174 -10.68 4.87 -3.31
CA LEU A 174 -9.44 5.08 -2.54
C LEU A 174 -9.23 4.04 -1.44
N SER A 175 -10.20 3.17 -1.15
CA SER A 175 -10.04 2.07 -0.21
C SER A 175 -10.16 0.73 -0.91
N ASP A 176 -9.26 -0.19 -0.56
CA ASP A 176 -9.29 -1.59 -0.96
C ASP A 176 -9.13 -2.45 0.30
N ASN A 177 -10.23 -2.74 0.97
CA ASN A 177 -10.23 -3.57 2.16
C ASN A 177 -10.98 -4.88 1.92
N ASP A 178 -10.52 -5.94 2.57
CA ASP A 178 -11.19 -7.25 2.59
C ASP A 178 -12.27 -7.31 3.69
N LEU A 179 -12.13 -6.43 4.71
CA LEU A 179 -13.10 -6.22 5.78
C LEU A 179 -13.36 -4.73 5.98
N TYR A 180 -14.62 -4.33 5.85
CA TYR A 180 -15.08 -2.97 6.07
C TYR A 180 -15.82 -2.85 7.40
N LEU A 181 -15.33 -1.95 8.26
CA LEU A 181 -15.91 -1.66 9.57
C LEU A 181 -16.86 -0.47 9.46
N GLN A 182 -18.09 -0.62 9.95
CA GLN A 182 -19.06 0.46 9.96
C GLN A 182 -18.85 1.31 11.22
N ASP A 183 -18.14 2.41 11.07
CA ASP A 183 -17.79 3.34 12.14
C ASP A 183 -18.42 4.71 11.88
N PHE A 184 -18.82 5.39 12.94
CA PHE A 184 -19.53 6.69 12.90
C PHE A 184 -18.72 7.78 13.60
N PRO A 185 -18.96 9.07 13.27
CA PRO A 185 -18.29 10.17 13.95
C PRO A 185 -18.57 10.18 15.48
N PRO A 186 -17.52 10.43 16.31
CA PRO A 186 -16.12 10.62 15.93
C PRO A 186 -15.44 9.30 15.57
N PHE A 187 -14.93 9.19 14.34
CA PHE A 187 -14.37 7.95 13.81
C PHE A 187 -13.17 7.42 14.59
N ASN A 188 -13.21 6.14 14.96
CA ASN A 188 -12.10 5.39 15.54
C ASN A 188 -11.22 4.75 14.45
N VAL A 189 -11.82 4.36 13.34
CA VAL A 189 -11.17 3.58 12.26
C VAL A 189 -10.93 4.47 11.04
N SER A 190 -9.71 4.41 10.50
CA SER A 190 -9.36 5.04 9.22
C SER A 190 -9.85 4.20 8.04
N ARG A 191 -10.07 4.81 6.86
CA ARG A 191 -10.50 4.12 5.63
C ARG A 191 -9.58 2.96 5.26
N ASN A 192 -8.27 3.16 5.39
CA ASN A 192 -7.25 2.14 5.32
C ASN A 192 -6.60 2.09 6.70
N HIS A 193 -6.91 1.06 7.54
CA HIS A 193 -6.50 1.09 8.94
C HIS A 193 -5.31 0.19 9.22
N PHE A 194 -5.48 -1.11 9.08
CA PHE A 194 -4.40 -2.08 9.25
C PHE A 194 -4.51 -3.22 8.21
N GLN A 195 -3.49 -4.02 8.13
CA GLN A 195 -3.51 -5.29 7.40
C GLN A 195 -2.82 -6.38 8.21
N ILE A 196 -3.24 -7.61 7.97
CA ILE A 196 -2.58 -8.81 8.44
C ILE A 196 -1.84 -9.40 7.25
N ASP A 197 -0.57 -9.72 7.43
CA ASP A 197 0.27 -10.25 6.36
C ASP A 197 1.03 -11.49 6.82
N LYS A 198 1.53 -12.29 5.87
CA LYS A 198 2.40 -13.44 6.11
C LYS A 198 3.77 -13.16 5.51
N VAL A 199 4.78 -13.04 6.37
CA VAL A 199 6.16 -12.78 5.98
C VAL A 199 7.01 -13.98 6.35
N GLY A 200 7.40 -14.76 5.34
CA GLY A 200 8.03 -16.07 5.57
C GLY A 200 7.06 -17.02 6.29
N SER A 201 7.47 -17.56 7.43
CA SER A 201 6.66 -18.41 8.30
C SER A 201 5.89 -17.65 9.39
N ARG A 202 5.98 -16.32 9.43
CA ARG A 202 5.41 -15.51 10.52
C ARG A 202 4.28 -14.63 10.04
N TYR A 203 3.33 -14.40 10.93
CA TYR A 203 2.24 -13.44 10.70
C TYR A 203 2.57 -12.11 11.36
N VAL A 204 2.20 -11.01 10.67
CA VAL A 204 2.45 -9.65 11.11
C VAL A 204 1.19 -8.81 10.97
N VAL A 205 0.98 -7.89 11.89
CA VAL A 205 -0.01 -6.81 11.76
C VAL A 205 0.72 -5.54 11.38
N ILE A 206 0.28 -4.89 10.33
CA ILE A 206 0.87 -3.66 9.80
C ILE A 206 -0.18 -2.55 9.87
N ASP A 207 0.15 -1.44 10.53
CA ASP A 207 -0.68 -0.23 10.49
C ASP A 207 -0.52 0.44 9.12
N ARG A 208 -1.62 0.78 8.48
CA ARG A 208 -1.64 1.38 7.12
C ARG A 208 -1.67 2.91 7.15
N GLY A 209 -1.10 3.52 8.19
CA GLY A 209 -1.11 4.97 8.41
C GLY A 209 -2.43 5.43 9.04
N SER A 210 -2.94 4.68 10.00
CA SER A 210 -4.18 5.02 10.68
C SER A 210 -4.01 6.24 11.59
N ARG A 211 -5.08 7.04 11.73
CA ARG A 211 -5.06 8.27 12.52
C ARG A 211 -4.89 8.01 14.04
N LEU A 212 -5.58 7.03 14.55
CA LEU A 212 -5.57 6.70 15.99
C LEU A 212 -4.67 5.53 16.33
N GLY A 213 -4.03 4.90 15.33
CA GLY A 213 -3.13 3.76 15.49
C GLY A 213 -3.84 2.43 15.60
N THR A 214 -3.06 1.36 15.58
CA THR A 214 -3.49 -0.02 15.80
C THR A 214 -2.81 -0.53 17.08
N ILE A 215 -3.55 -1.26 17.90
CA ILE A 215 -3.04 -1.87 19.15
C ILE A 215 -3.02 -3.38 18.96
N VAL A 216 -1.90 -4.00 19.33
CA VAL A 216 -1.73 -5.46 19.27
C VAL A 216 -1.28 -5.94 20.64
N ASN A 217 -2.01 -6.85 21.25
CA ASN A 217 -1.72 -7.42 22.57
C ASN A 217 -1.48 -6.36 23.67
N GLY A 218 -2.26 -5.28 23.64
CA GLY A 218 -2.20 -4.16 24.58
C GLY A 218 -1.12 -3.12 24.25
N GLY A 219 -0.25 -3.35 23.27
CA GLY A 219 0.77 -2.40 22.81
C GLY A 219 0.36 -1.69 21.52
N ARG A 220 0.46 -0.36 21.48
CA ARG A 220 0.30 0.41 20.23
C ARG A 220 1.48 0.14 19.32
N ILE A 221 1.21 -0.28 18.09
CA ILE A 221 2.26 -0.51 17.11
C ILE A 221 2.59 0.80 16.37
N ASN A 222 3.87 1.02 16.07
CA ASN A 222 4.30 2.18 15.29
C ASN A 222 4.07 1.95 13.80
N VAL A 223 4.51 0.80 13.28
CA VAL A 223 4.38 0.40 11.87
C VAL A 223 3.85 -1.01 11.79
N GLN A 224 4.50 -1.95 12.46
CA GLN A 224 4.15 -3.37 12.44
C GLN A 224 4.44 -4.06 13.77
N SER A 225 3.77 -5.20 13.98
CA SER A 225 4.03 -6.11 15.10
C SER A 225 4.01 -7.54 14.60
N VAL A 226 5.00 -8.33 14.98
CA VAL A 226 5.02 -9.77 14.73
C VAL A 226 4.09 -10.45 15.72
N LEU A 227 3.27 -11.37 15.25
CA LEU A 227 2.37 -12.16 16.07
C LEU A 227 3.12 -13.41 16.54
N ASN A 228 3.57 -13.43 17.79
CA ASN A 228 4.32 -14.55 18.37
C ASN A 228 3.43 -15.50 19.17
N ARG A 229 2.19 -15.10 19.51
CA ARG A 229 1.24 -15.89 20.28
C ARG A 229 0.29 -16.65 19.37
N LYS A 230 -0.20 -17.78 19.85
CA LYS A 230 -1.28 -18.51 19.17
C LYS A 230 -2.57 -17.68 19.10
N GLU A 231 -2.87 -16.96 20.19
CA GLU A 231 -4.00 -16.04 20.27
C GLU A 231 -3.50 -14.60 20.48
N ASN A 232 -4.01 -13.69 19.66
CA ASN A 232 -3.65 -12.28 19.70
C ASN A 232 -4.89 -11.40 19.72
N GLU A 233 -4.78 -10.25 20.37
CA GLU A 233 -5.80 -9.21 20.36
C GLU A 233 -5.36 -8.09 19.42
N ILE A 234 -6.29 -7.60 18.59
CA ILE A 234 -6.06 -6.45 17.69
C ILE A 234 -7.19 -5.45 17.90
N ILE A 235 -6.85 -4.19 18.24
CA ILE A 235 -7.81 -3.09 18.34
C ILE A 235 -7.53 -2.08 17.22
N ALA A 236 -8.55 -1.81 16.41
CA ALA A 236 -8.50 -0.79 15.36
C ALA A 236 -8.84 0.58 15.94
N GLY A 237 -7.86 1.43 16.24
CA GLY A 237 -8.02 2.73 16.85
C GLY A 237 -7.47 2.82 18.27
N ALA A 238 -8.00 3.75 19.08
CA ALA A 238 -7.59 3.91 20.47
C ALA A 238 -8.10 2.77 21.38
N ASN A 239 -7.58 2.67 22.61
CA ASN A 239 -7.93 1.61 23.60
C ASN A 239 -9.44 1.43 23.83
N HIS A 240 -10.24 2.46 23.64
CA HIS A 240 -11.69 2.44 23.81
C HIS A 240 -12.44 2.25 22.49
N SER A 241 -11.75 1.89 21.42
CA SER A 241 -12.40 1.61 20.14
C SER A 241 -13.40 0.46 20.24
N PRO A 242 -14.57 0.57 19.60
CA PRO A 242 -15.56 -0.52 19.55
C PRO A 242 -15.14 -1.66 18.61
N PHE A 243 -13.95 -1.57 17.97
CA PHE A 243 -13.48 -2.57 17.01
C PHE A 243 -12.25 -3.32 17.56
N ALA A 244 -12.52 -4.30 18.39
CA ALA A 244 -11.53 -5.22 18.97
C ALA A 244 -11.76 -6.63 18.45
N PHE A 245 -10.69 -7.28 18.03
CA PHE A 245 -10.70 -8.60 17.40
C PHE A 245 -9.76 -9.55 18.14
N LYS A 246 -10.17 -10.80 18.24
CA LYS A 246 -9.29 -11.93 18.56
C LYS A 246 -8.81 -12.55 17.26
N LEU A 247 -7.54 -12.80 17.18
CA LEU A 247 -6.89 -13.47 16.05
C LEU A 247 -6.23 -14.74 16.56
N GLU A 248 -6.67 -15.89 16.07
CA GLU A 248 -6.12 -17.21 16.38
C GLU A 248 -5.36 -17.76 15.17
N ILE A 249 -4.13 -18.22 15.39
CA ILE A 249 -3.25 -18.82 14.35
C ILE A 249 -3.38 -20.34 14.44
N ARG A 250 -3.78 -20.96 13.32
CA ARG A 250 -4.01 -22.42 13.22
C ARG A 250 -3.19 -23.10 12.14
#